data_e73d5aeacd68009bbff596612a6aa219
#
_entry.id   e73d5aeacd68009bbff596612a6aa219
#
_cell.length_a   1.000
_cell.length_b   1.000
_cell.length_c   1.000
_cell.angle_alpha   90.00
_cell.angle_beta   90.00
_cell.angle_gamma   90.00
#
_symmetry.space_group_name_H-M   'P 1'
#
loop_
_entity.id
_entity.type
_entity.pdbx_description
1 polymer ?
#
loop_
_entity_poly.entity_id
_entity_poly.type
_entity_poly.pdbx_seq_one_letter_code
_entity_poly.pdbx_strand_id
1 'polypeptide(L)'
;QYLAQFQEAKFSVLDAVHAIHNDAGIPATLSIGIGKDADSFQDLFQYAALSIDMALSRGGDQAVIKNKFNFEFYGGRSRETERRTKVKSRVMATALSELAADASRLFITGHKFPDLDCIGAAAGVCAIARKRGVPAHIVREPGQNPASAMADKLAQLPEYSDVFLSTQDALLLADANALLVVVDTNRPEQVSAQEVLLSCNKVAVLDPPRRAATYIANAALNFHEPYASSAS
;
A
#
# COMPACT_ATOMS: atom_id res chain seq x y z
N GLN A 1 -37.23 6.61 -4.46
CA GLN A 1 -37.36 8.00 -4.95
C GLN A 1 -36.02 8.75 -4.82
N TYR A 2 -35.42 8.85 -3.63
CA TYR A 2 -34.15 9.56 -3.42
C TYR A 2 -32.96 8.93 -4.15
N LEU A 3 -32.83 7.60 -4.15
CA LEU A 3 -31.73 6.92 -4.85
C LEU A 3 -31.73 7.22 -6.35
N ALA A 4 -32.93 7.25 -6.99
CA ALA A 4 -33.05 7.60 -8.40
C ALA A 4 -32.55 9.03 -8.70
N GLN A 5 -32.81 9.97 -7.81
CA GLN A 5 -32.31 11.35 -7.94
C GLN A 5 -30.77 11.39 -7.86
N PHE A 6 -30.14 10.64 -6.94
CA PHE A 6 -28.68 10.54 -6.86
C PHE A 6 -28.08 9.90 -8.12
N GLN A 7 -28.73 8.87 -8.68
CA GLN A 7 -28.27 8.22 -9.90
C GLN A 7 -28.40 9.17 -11.11
N GLU A 8 -29.52 9.89 -11.24
CA GLU A 8 -29.74 10.88 -12.29
C GLU A 8 -28.71 12.01 -12.21
N ALA A 9 -28.42 12.52 -11.02
CA ALA A 9 -27.37 13.49 -10.75
C ALA A 9 -25.95 12.88 -10.79
N LYS A 10 -25.79 11.62 -11.16
CA LYS A 10 -24.51 10.87 -11.19
C LYS A 10 -23.69 11.03 -9.91
N PHE A 11 -24.38 11.10 -8.77
CA PHE A 11 -23.75 11.33 -7.46
C PHE A 11 -22.90 12.61 -7.42
N SER A 12 -23.44 13.72 -7.90
CA SER A 12 -22.76 15.04 -7.87
C SER A 12 -22.31 15.48 -6.47
N VAL A 13 -22.79 14.83 -5.41
CA VAL A 13 -22.28 15.02 -4.03
C VAL A 13 -20.78 14.73 -3.93
N LEU A 14 -20.23 13.85 -4.76
CA LEU A 14 -18.80 13.56 -4.80
C LEU A 14 -18.01 14.80 -5.22
N ASP A 15 -18.49 15.50 -6.27
CA ASP A 15 -17.87 16.74 -6.76
C ASP A 15 -18.01 17.88 -5.73
N ALA A 16 -19.15 17.92 -5.04
CA ALA A 16 -19.37 18.91 -3.97
C ALA A 16 -18.39 18.71 -2.79
N VAL A 17 -18.11 17.45 -2.44
CA VAL A 17 -17.12 17.12 -1.40
C VAL A 17 -15.70 17.48 -1.83
N HIS A 18 -15.35 17.30 -3.11
CA HIS A 18 -14.04 17.71 -3.64
C HIS A 18 -13.80 19.21 -3.55
N ALA A 19 -14.86 20.02 -3.57
CA ALA A 19 -14.75 21.48 -3.39
C ALA A 19 -14.38 21.89 -1.95
N ILE A 20 -14.47 20.97 -1.00
CA ILE A 20 -14.11 21.18 0.41
C ILE A 20 -12.60 20.91 0.56
N HIS A 21 -11.86 21.94 0.91
CA HIS A 21 -10.43 21.86 1.16
C HIS A 21 -10.18 22.14 2.65
N ASN A 22 -9.23 21.43 3.23
CA ASN A 22 -8.73 21.76 4.54
C ASN A 22 -7.63 22.83 4.45
N ASP A 23 -7.17 23.35 5.58
CA ASP A 23 -6.10 24.36 5.65
C ASP A 23 -4.79 23.92 4.98
N ALA A 24 -4.58 22.61 4.79
CA ALA A 24 -3.44 22.03 4.08
C ALA A 24 -3.66 21.92 2.56
N GLY A 25 -4.80 22.38 2.03
CA GLY A 25 -5.13 22.33 0.60
C GLY A 25 -5.42 20.91 0.08
N ILE A 26 -5.66 19.94 0.96
CA ILE A 26 -5.99 18.55 0.58
C ILE A 26 -7.50 18.46 0.36
N PRO A 27 -7.98 18.08 -0.85
CA PRO A 27 -9.39 17.91 -1.09
C PRO A 27 -9.96 16.76 -0.27
N ALA A 28 -11.16 16.95 0.26
CA ALA A 28 -11.91 15.87 0.87
C ALA A 28 -12.38 14.88 -0.20
N THR A 29 -12.47 13.60 0.16
CA THR A 29 -13.02 12.55 -0.70
C THR A 29 -14.13 11.81 0.02
N LEU A 30 -15.08 11.26 -0.75
CA LEU A 30 -16.20 10.52 -0.21
C LEU A 30 -16.37 9.19 -0.96
N SER A 31 -16.46 8.09 -0.21
CA SER A 31 -16.81 6.79 -0.77
C SER A 31 -18.18 6.36 -0.25
N ILE A 32 -19.05 5.91 -1.14
CA ILE A 32 -20.44 5.56 -0.83
C ILE A 32 -20.70 4.12 -1.28
N GLY A 33 -21.18 3.27 -0.37
CA GLY A 33 -21.66 1.92 -0.68
C GLY A 33 -23.16 1.83 -0.48
N ILE A 34 -23.90 1.32 -1.48
CA ILE A 34 -25.35 1.18 -1.44
C ILE A 34 -25.73 -0.25 -1.81
N GLY A 35 -26.58 -0.86 -1.00
CA GLY A 35 -27.29 -2.10 -1.31
C GLY A 35 -28.72 -1.80 -1.77
N LYS A 36 -29.20 -2.45 -2.84
CA LYS A 36 -30.59 -2.36 -3.30
C LYS A 36 -31.12 -3.70 -3.80
N ASP A 37 -32.41 -3.82 -3.89
CA ASP A 37 -33.13 -4.95 -4.50
C ASP A 37 -32.74 -6.31 -3.89
N ALA A 38 -32.56 -6.39 -2.58
CA ALA A 38 -32.31 -7.61 -1.84
C ALA A 38 -33.58 -8.11 -1.15
N ASP A 39 -33.58 -9.39 -0.77
CA ASP A 39 -34.74 -10.06 -0.20
C ASP A 39 -34.91 -9.78 1.31
N SER A 40 -33.85 -9.30 1.99
CA SER A 40 -33.84 -8.96 3.42
C SER A 40 -33.01 -7.71 3.75
N PHE A 41 -33.26 -7.11 4.91
CA PHE A 41 -32.43 -6.01 5.40
C PHE A 41 -30.99 -6.46 5.67
N GLN A 42 -30.77 -7.71 6.04
CA GLN A 42 -29.44 -8.26 6.24
C GLN A 42 -28.67 -8.33 4.93
N ASP A 43 -29.31 -8.77 3.86
CA ASP A 43 -28.72 -8.79 2.53
C ASP A 43 -28.46 -7.38 2.00
N LEU A 44 -29.37 -6.43 2.22
CA LEU A 44 -29.16 -5.01 1.89
C LEU A 44 -27.91 -4.46 2.58
N PHE A 45 -27.72 -4.78 3.86
CA PHE A 45 -26.54 -4.38 4.61
C PHE A 45 -25.26 -5.02 4.04
N GLN A 46 -25.29 -6.32 3.74
CA GLN A 46 -24.16 -7.02 3.12
C GLN A 46 -23.82 -6.44 1.75
N TYR A 47 -24.84 -6.12 0.93
CA TYR A 47 -24.62 -5.49 -0.37
C TYR A 47 -23.99 -4.09 -0.22
N ALA A 48 -24.42 -3.31 0.76
CA ALA A 48 -23.84 -2.01 1.04
C ALA A 48 -22.37 -2.13 1.51
N ALA A 49 -22.06 -3.09 2.40
CA ALA A 49 -20.71 -3.38 2.84
C ALA A 49 -19.81 -3.80 1.68
N LEU A 50 -20.25 -4.76 0.86
CA LEU A 50 -19.53 -5.16 -0.35
C LEU A 50 -19.32 -4.00 -1.34
N SER A 51 -20.28 -3.07 -1.41
CA SER A 51 -20.17 -1.90 -2.28
C SER A 51 -19.12 -0.91 -1.78
N ILE A 52 -19.02 -0.69 -0.48
CA ILE A 52 -18.00 0.20 0.08
C ILE A 52 -16.62 -0.42 -0.06
N ASP A 53 -16.48 -1.73 0.19
CA ASP A 53 -15.21 -2.45 -0.01
C ASP A 53 -14.77 -2.37 -1.48
N MET A 54 -15.71 -2.55 -2.41
CA MET A 54 -15.44 -2.41 -3.84
C MET A 54 -15.04 -0.98 -4.21
N ALA A 55 -15.68 0.04 -3.62
CA ALA A 55 -15.31 1.43 -3.83
C ALA A 55 -13.88 1.70 -3.35
N LEU A 56 -13.54 1.23 -2.14
CA LEU A 56 -12.23 1.42 -1.53
C LEU A 56 -11.12 0.67 -2.27
N SER A 57 -11.37 -0.58 -2.68
CA SER A 57 -10.40 -1.37 -3.47
C SER A 57 -10.05 -0.75 -4.83
N ARG A 58 -10.93 0.11 -5.36
CA ARG A 58 -10.72 0.87 -6.60
C ARG A 58 -10.13 2.26 -6.39
N GLY A 59 -9.69 2.56 -5.16
CA GLY A 59 -9.06 3.82 -4.80
C GLY A 59 -10.00 4.83 -4.13
N GLY A 60 -11.20 4.43 -3.76
CA GLY A 60 -12.20 5.30 -3.10
C GLY A 60 -12.78 6.36 -4.04
N ASP A 61 -13.34 7.42 -3.44
CA ASP A 61 -13.82 8.60 -4.15
C ASP A 61 -14.87 8.29 -5.22
N GLN A 62 -15.81 7.41 -4.88
CA GLN A 62 -16.84 6.94 -5.79
C GLN A 62 -18.06 6.40 -5.03
N ALA A 63 -19.18 6.36 -5.69
CA ALA A 63 -20.35 5.67 -5.22
C ALA A 63 -20.51 4.34 -5.97
N VAL A 64 -20.73 3.27 -5.23
CA VAL A 64 -20.97 1.92 -5.75
C VAL A 64 -22.30 1.43 -5.25
N ILE A 65 -23.13 0.93 -6.16
CA ILE A 65 -24.42 0.34 -5.84
C ILE A 65 -24.35 -1.14 -6.20
N LYS A 66 -24.67 -2.02 -5.25
CA LYS A 66 -24.88 -3.43 -5.51
C LYS A 66 -26.34 -3.78 -5.45
N ASN A 67 -26.81 -4.47 -6.47
CA ASN A 67 -28.07 -5.19 -6.45
C ASN A 67 -27.81 -6.72 -6.50
N LYS A 68 -28.86 -7.50 -6.61
CA LYS A 68 -28.80 -8.96 -6.66
C LYS A 68 -27.89 -9.48 -7.79
N PHE A 69 -27.72 -8.76 -8.88
CA PHE A 69 -27.08 -9.25 -10.11
C PHE A 69 -25.76 -8.58 -10.43
N ASN A 70 -25.59 -7.28 -10.16
CA ASN A 70 -24.45 -6.50 -10.62
C ASN A 70 -24.04 -5.39 -9.64
N PHE A 71 -22.93 -4.74 -9.99
CA PHE A 71 -22.48 -3.49 -9.40
C PHE A 71 -22.61 -2.35 -10.40
N GLU A 72 -23.07 -1.20 -9.93
CA GLU A 72 -23.12 0.05 -10.69
C GLU A 72 -22.13 1.04 -10.06
N PHE A 73 -21.37 1.76 -10.86
CA PHE A 73 -20.32 2.65 -10.41
C PHE A 73 -20.57 4.08 -10.85
N TYR A 74 -20.44 5.04 -9.95
CA TYR A 74 -20.62 6.47 -10.18
C TYR A 74 -19.43 7.23 -9.57
N GLY A 75 -18.92 8.25 -10.28
CA GLY A 75 -17.68 8.91 -9.90
C GLY A 75 -16.48 7.99 -10.11
N GLY A 76 -15.45 8.19 -9.32
CA GLY A 76 -14.17 7.52 -9.50
C GLY A 76 -13.37 8.10 -10.65
N ARG A 77 -12.07 7.77 -10.67
CA ARG A 77 -11.13 8.41 -11.59
C ARG A 77 -11.28 7.95 -13.02
N SER A 78 -11.12 8.90 -13.90
CA SER A 78 -11.12 8.67 -15.33
C SER A 78 -10.02 7.68 -15.75
N ARG A 79 -10.22 6.94 -16.86
CA ARG A 79 -9.20 6.07 -17.48
C ARG A 79 -7.83 6.75 -17.68
N GLU A 80 -7.80 8.07 -17.72
CA GLU A 80 -6.57 8.86 -17.86
C GLU A 80 -5.73 8.86 -16.59
N THR A 81 -6.37 8.95 -15.41
CA THR A 81 -5.68 8.85 -14.11
C THR A 81 -5.11 7.44 -13.91
N GLU A 82 -5.86 6.40 -14.24
CA GLU A 82 -5.41 5.02 -14.17
C GLU A 82 -4.20 4.75 -15.10
N ARG A 83 -4.20 5.34 -16.30
CA ARG A 83 -3.03 5.25 -17.20
C ARG A 83 -1.81 5.98 -16.63
N ARG A 84 -1.98 7.16 -16.05
CA ARG A 84 -0.89 7.92 -15.41
C ARG A 84 -0.30 7.16 -14.23
N THR A 85 -1.13 6.54 -13.41
CA THR A 85 -0.71 5.70 -12.29
C THR A 85 0.11 4.51 -12.78
N LYS A 86 -0.35 3.76 -13.79
CA LYS A 86 0.38 2.62 -14.36
C LYS A 86 1.74 3.02 -14.96
N VAL A 87 1.82 4.17 -15.63
CA VAL A 87 3.10 4.68 -16.15
C VAL A 87 4.04 5.04 -14.99
N LYS A 88 3.54 5.76 -13.98
CA LYS A 88 4.31 6.13 -12.80
C LYS A 88 4.82 4.90 -12.06
N SER A 89 3.97 3.90 -11.82
CA SER A 89 4.37 2.65 -11.16
C SER A 89 5.46 1.92 -11.93
N ARG A 90 5.40 1.88 -13.28
CA ARG A 90 6.46 1.28 -14.10
C ARG A 90 7.78 2.05 -14.00
N VAL A 91 7.75 3.37 -14.05
CA VAL A 91 8.94 4.21 -13.88
C VAL A 91 9.56 3.98 -12.51
N MET A 92 8.74 3.93 -11.47
CA MET A 92 9.22 3.70 -10.11
C MET A 92 9.75 2.27 -9.90
N ALA A 93 9.10 1.27 -10.50
CA ALA A 93 9.61 -0.10 -10.48
C ALA A 93 10.96 -0.22 -11.20
N THR A 94 11.14 0.50 -12.30
CA THR A 94 12.44 0.58 -12.99
C THR A 94 13.49 1.24 -12.11
N ALA A 95 13.18 2.39 -11.51
CA ALA A 95 14.10 3.10 -10.61
C ALA A 95 14.48 2.25 -9.38
N LEU A 96 13.51 1.56 -8.75
CA LEU A 96 13.79 0.63 -7.66
C LEU A 96 14.70 -0.52 -8.12
N SER A 97 14.44 -1.04 -9.32
CA SER A 97 15.24 -2.12 -9.91
C SER A 97 16.68 -1.70 -10.20
N GLU A 98 16.90 -0.46 -10.62
CA GLU A 98 18.24 0.12 -10.83
C GLU A 98 18.95 0.32 -9.49
N LEU A 99 18.28 0.93 -8.51
CA LEU A 99 18.84 1.07 -7.15
C LEU A 99 19.19 -0.28 -6.52
N ALA A 100 18.36 -1.30 -6.75
CA ALA A 100 18.62 -2.64 -6.28
C ALA A 100 19.83 -3.26 -6.97
N ALA A 101 20.01 -3.07 -8.28
CA ALA A 101 21.14 -3.61 -9.03
C ALA A 101 22.48 -3.01 -8.60
N ASP A 102 22.49 -1.75 -8.16
CA ASP A 102 23.67 -1.05 -7.66
C ASP A 102 23.97 -1.33 -6.18
N ALA A 103 23.08 -2.05 -5.49
CA ALA A 103 23.25 -2.37 -4.08
C ALA A 103 24.03 -3.66 -3.87
N SER A 104 24.86 -3.72 -2.83
CA SER A 104 25.52 -4.94 -2.37
C SER A 104 24.51 -5.97 -1.86
N ARG A 105 23.45 -5.48 -1.21
CA ARG A 105 22.31 -6.25 -0.70
C ARG A 105 21.12 -5.35 -0.41
N LEU A 106 19.94 -5.94 -0.31
CA LEU A 106 18.74 -5.26 0.13
C LEU A 106 18.34 -5.71 1.53
N PHE A 107 18.00 -4.74 2.37
CA PHE A 107 17.19 -4.96 3.55
C PHE A 107 15.80 -4.40 3.30
N ILE A 108 14.78 -5.12 3.71
CA ILE A 108 13.38 -4.74 3.52
C ILE A 108 12.72 -4.77 4.89
N THR A 109 12.08 -3.67 5.26
CA THR A 109 11.37 -3.57 6.55
C THR A 109 10.08 -2.81 6.37
N GLY A 110 9.11 -3.05 7.24
CA GLY A 110 7.86 -2.32 7.27
C GLY A 110 7.61 -1.65 8.60
N HIS A 111 6.34 -1.47 8.96
CA HIS A 111 5.97 -0.86 10.24
C HIS A 111 6.01 -1.87 11.41
N LYS A 112 6.04 -1.34 12.65
CA LYS A 112 6.19 -2.12 13.91
C LYS A 112 5.12 -3.19 14.15
N PHE A 113 3.94 -3.01 13.58
CA PHE A 113 2.83 -3.94 13.70
C PHE A 113 2.42 -4.46 12.32
N PRO A 114 3.32 -5.20 11.63
CA PRO A 114 3.10 -5.57 10.24
C PRO A 114 1.81 -6.36 10.06
N ASP A 115 1.09 -6.05 9.01
CA ASP A 115 -0.06 -6.78 8.53
C ASP A 115 0.27 -7.60 7.27
N LEU A 116 -0.73 -8.18 6.63
CA LEU A 116 -0.54 -9.00 5.44
C LEU A 116 -0.08 -8.19 4.24
N ASP A 117 -0.46 -6.91 4.15
CA ASP A 117 -0.03 -6.02 3.09
C ASP A 117 1.46 -5.72 3.19
N CYS A 118 1.92 -5.37 4.39
CA CYS A 118 3.32 -5.15 4.70
C CYS A 118 4.21 -6.36 4.32
N ILE A 119 3.80 -7.59 4.71
CA ILE A 119 4.55 -8.82 4.39
C ILE A 119 4.49 -9.12 2.89
N GLY A 120 3.34 -8.91 2.23
CA GLY A 120 3.18 -9.09 0.79
C GLY A 120 4.08 -8.16 -0.02
N ALA A 121 4.10 -6.87 0.36
CA ALA A 121 4.99 -5.88 -0.25
C ALA A 121 6.47 -6.24 -0.04
N ALA A 122 6.85 -6.64 1.17
CA ALA A 122 8.23 -7.05 1.46
C ALA A 122 8.66 -8.28 0.65
N ALA A 123 7.80 -9.29 0.54
CA ALA A 123 8.06 -10.49 -0.26
C ALA A 123 8.18 -10.14 -1.76
N GLY A 124 7.34 -9.23 -2.27
CA GLY A 124 7.40 -8.74 -3.65
C GLY A 124 8.72 -8.05 -3.97
N VAL A 125 9.17 -7.14 -3.11
CA VAL A 125 10.48 -6.46 -3.26
C VAL A 125 11.63 -7.47 -3.18
N CYS A 126 11.56 -8.43 -2.25
CA CYS A 126 12.56 -9.50 -2.14
C CYS A 126 12.64 -10.32 -3.44
N ALA A 127 11.52 -10.69 -4.02
CA ALA A 127 11.48 -11.43 -5.28
C ALA A 127 12.09 -10.64 -6.46
N ILE A 128 11.84 -9.32 -6.53
CA ILE A 128 12.45 -8.43 -7.54
C ILE A 128 13.98 -8.42 -7.40
N ALA A 129 14.49 -8.25 -6.18
CA ALA A 129 15.93 -8.21 -5.92
C ALA A 129 16.60 -9.54 -6.28
N ARG A 130 16.03 -10.67 -5.85
CA ARG A 130 16.55 -12.02 -6.14
C ARG A 130 16.55 -12.31 -7.64
N LYS A 131 15.54 -11.88 -8.38
CA LYS A 131 15.50 -12.00 -9.83
C LYS A 131 16.64 -11.23 -10.52
N ARG A 132 17.18 -10.21 -9.86
CA ARG A 132 18.37 -9.44 -10.29
C ARG A 132 19.68 -10.01 -9.78
N GLY A 133 19.64 -11.09 -9.01
CA GLY A 133 20.82 -11.71 -8.41
C GLY A 133 21.38 -10.95 -7.20
N VAL A 134 20.58 -10.03 -6.61
CA VAL A 134 20.98 -9.25 -5.45
C VAL A 134 20.48 -9.94 -4.18
N PRO A 135 21.34 -10.21 -3.19
CA PRO A 135 20.92 -10.72 -1.89
C PRO A 135 19.88 -9.80 -1.24
N ALA A 136 18.76 -10.37 -0.80
CA ALA A 136 17.68 -9.59 -0.21
C ALA A 136 17.12 -10.28 1.04
N HIS A 137 16.95 -9.50 2.10
CA HIS A 137 16.49 -9.99 3.39
C HIS A 137 15.38 -9.11 3.94
N ILE A 138 14.36 -9.76 4.51
CA ILE A 138 13.25 -9.11 5.20
C ILE A 138 13.63 -9.02 6.67
N VAL A 139 13.80 -7.80 7.16
CA VAL A 139 14.15 -7.54 8.56
C VAL A 139 12.88 -7.43 9.39
N ARG A 140 12.71 -8.33 10.33
CA ARG A 140 11.57 -8.33 11.25
C ARG A 140 11.99 -8.65 12.66
N GLU A 141 11.30 -8.07 13.63
CA GLU A 141 11.42 -8.48 15.02
C GLU A 141 10.50 -9.67 15.30
N PRO A 142 10.95 -10.65 16.10
CA PRO A 142 10.08 -11.70 16.58
C PRO A 142 8.96 -11.10 17.45
N GLY A 143 7.73 -11.47 17.19
CA GLY A 143 6.59 -10.99 17.95
C GLY A 143 5.27 -11.59 17.48
N GLN A 144 4.27 -11.55 18.34
CA GLN A 144 2.92 -11.93 17.98
C GLN A 144 2.21 -10.74 17.32
N ASN A 145 2.09 -10.77 16.00
CA ASN A 145 1.34 -9.79 15.21
C ASN A 145 0.47 -10.54 14.17
N PRO A 146 -0.52 -9.88 13.56
CA PRO A 146 -1.42 -10.54 12.60
C PRO A 146 -0.70 -11.22 11.43
N ALA A 147 0.46 -10.71 11.03
CA ALA A 147 1.22 -11.23 9.89
C ALA A 147 2.26 -12.30 10.25
N SER A 148 2.50 -12.56 11.55
CA SER A 148 3.51 -13.53 12.00
C SER A 148 3.28 -14.93 11.39
N ALA A 149 2.05 -15.42 11.41
CA ALA A 149 1.70 -16.72 10.86
C ALA A 149 1.99 -16.83 9.35
N MET A 150 1.81 -15.74 8.60
CA MET A 150 2.14 -15.71 7.17
C MET A 150 3.66 -15.68 6.96
N ALA A 151 4.37 -14.84 7.70
CA ALA A 151 5.83 -14.74 7.62
C ALA A 151 6.50 -16.09 7.99
N ASP A 152 5.98 -16.78 9.01
CA ASP A 152 6.46 -18.11 9.41
C ASP A 152 6.18 -19.17 8.35
N LYS A 153 5.04 -19.11 7.67
CA LYS A 153 4.76 -19.98 6.52
C LYS A 153 5.70 -19.70 5.34
N LEU A 154 5.97 -18.42 5.04
CA LEU A 154 6.94 -18.07 4.00
C LEU A 154 8.34 -18.57 4.35
N ALA A 155 8.79 -18.43 5.61
CA ALA A 155 10.10 -18.89 6.06
C ALA A 155 10.29 -20.41 5.93
N GLN A 156 9.20 -21.19 5.87
CA GLN A 156 9.26 -22.64 5.65
C GLN A 156 9.45 -23.03 4.17
N LEU A 157 9.23 -22.08 3.25
CA LEU A 157 9.47 -22.34 1.83
C LEU A 157 10.98 -22.30 1.54
N PRO A 158 11.51 -23.25 0.76
CA PRO A 158 12.94 -23.28 0.44
C PRO A 158 13.47 -21.97 -0.12
N GLU A 159 12.66 -21.24 -0.90
CA GLU A 159 13.02 -19.97 -1.50
C GLU A 159 13.15 -18.82 -0.49
N TYR A 160 12.60 -18.97 0.72
CA TYR A 160 12.57 -17.95 1.77
C TYR A 160 13.26 -18.36 3.06
N SER A 161 13.94 -19.52 3.09
CA SER A 161 14.56 -20.09 4.30
C SER A 161 15.65 -19.19 4.90
N ASP A 162 16.32 -18.39 4.08
CA ASP A 162 17.42 -17.48 4.42
C ASP A 162 17.07 -16.01 4.31
N VAL A 163 15.77 -15.70 4.07
CA VAL A 163 15.33 -14.34 3.76
C VAL A 163 15.09 -13.51 5.03
N PHE A 164 14.59 -14.12 6.10
CA PHE A 164 14.22 -13.39 7.31
C PHE A 164 15.41 -13.20 8.24
N LEU A 165 15.66 -11.96 8.64
CA LEU A 165 16.70 -11.59 9.58
C LEU A 165 16.14 -10.81 10.78
N SER A 166 16.81 -10.91 11.91
CA SER A 166 16.64 -9.96 13.02
C SER A 166 17.28 -8.62 12.70
N THR A 167 16.91 -7.55 13.42
CA THR A 167 17.59 -6.25 13.31
C THR A 167 19.09 -6.36 13.58
N GLN A 168 19.49 -7.18 14.56
CA GLN A 168 20.91 -7.38 14.91
C GLN A 168 21.68 -8.05 13.77
N ASP A 169 21.14 -9.12 13.18
CA ASP A 169 21.78 -9.80 12.06
C ASP A 169 21.88 -8.89 10.83
N ALA A 170 20.85 -8.09 10.57
CA ALA A 170 20.85 -7.12 9.48
C ALA A 170 21.93 -6.05 9.68
N LEU A 171 22.13 -5.54 10.90
CA LEU A 171 23.18 -4.57 11.21
C LEU A 171 24.59 -5.16 11.03
N LEU A 172 24.79 -6.43 11.36
CA LEU A 172 26.07 -7.11 11.14
C LEU A 172 26.40 -7.29 9.65
N LEU A 173 25.37 -7.41 8.81
CA LEU A 173 25.51 -7.58 7.36
C LEU A 173 25.48 -6.26 6.59
N ALA A 174 25.10 -5.14 7.22
CA ALA A 174 24.98 -3.85 6.58
C ALA A 174 26.36 -3.29 6.20
N ASP A 175 26.46 -2.79 4.98
CA ASP A 175 27.64 -2.08 4.46
C ASP A 175 27.23 -0.74 3.80
N ALA A 176 28.22 0.03 3.37
CA ALA A 176 28.00 1.36 2.80
C ALA A 176 27.16 1.38 1.53
N ASN A 177 27.06 0.23 0.81
CA ASN A 177 26.31 0.08 -0.43
C ASN A 177 24.99 -0.67 -0.25
N ALA A 178 24.63 -1.05 0.97
CA ALA A 178 23.36 -1.66 1.26
C ALA A 178 22.20 -0.69 0.98
N LEU A 179 21.11 -1.20 0.42
CA LEU A 179 19.86 -0.47 0.21
C LEU A 179 18.81 -0.93 1.22
N LEU A 180 18.27 -0.02 2.00
CA LEU A 180 17.08 -0.28 2.80
C LEU A 180 15.82 0.09 2.01
N VAL A 181 14.89 -0.84 1.89
CA VAL A 181 13.56 -0.59 1.33
C VAL A 181 12.54 -0.63 2.47
N VAL A 182 11.91 0.50 2.72
CA VAL A 182 10.82 0.62 3.70
C VAL A 182 9.50 0.49 2.96
N VAL A 183 8.68 -0.47 3.39
CA VAL A 183 7.37 -0.74 2.79
C VAL A 183 6.26 -0.41 3.78
N ASP A 184 5.12 0.04 3.26
CA ASP A 184 3.87 0.24 3.99
C ASP A 184 3.95 1.24 5.17
N THR A 185 4.98 2.07 5.18
CA THR A 185 5.09 3.23 6.08
C THR A 185 6.13 4.23 5.57
N ASN A 186 5.89 5.51 5.80
CA ASN A 186 6.86 6.58 5.54
C ASN A 186 7.31 7.29 6.81
N ARG A 187 6.83 6.84 7.98
CA ARG A 187 7.13 7.45 9.29
C ARG A 187 8.33 6.77 9.94
N PRO A 188 9.43 7.49 10.17
CA PRO A 188 10.63 6.91 10.79
C PRO A 188 10.35 6.22 12.12
N GLU A 189 9.47 6.81 12.95
CA GLU A 189 9.10 6.29 14.27
C GLU A 189 8.27 4.99 14.20
N GLN A 190 7.65 4.70 13.06
CA GLN A 190 6.84 3.49 12.86
C GLN A 190 7.64 2.35 12.21
N VAL A 191 8.81 2.61 11.65
CA VAL A 191 9.66 1.58 11.05
C VAL A 191 10.04 0.54 12.10
N SER A 192 9.88 -0.75 11.76
CA SER A 192 10.19 -1.86 12.67
C SER A 192 11.68 -1.91 13.01
N ALA A 193 12.55 -1.86 12.00
CA ALA A 193 14.01 -1.88 12.15
C ALA A 193 14.59 -0.46 12.09
N GLN A 194 14.34 0.36 13.10
CA GLN A 194 14.80 1.75 13.15
C GLN A 194 16.32 1.88 13.12
N GLU A 195 17.03 0.96 13.78
CA GLU A 195 18.50 0.99 13.83
C GLU A 195 19.11 0.75 12.43
N VAL A 196 18.48 -0.15 11.63
CA VAL A 196 18.90 -0.37 10.24
C VAL A 196 18.59 0.86 9.39
N LEU A 197 17.45 1.55 9.61
CA LEU A 197 17.13 2.80 8.94
C LEU A 197 18.18 3.88 9.20
N LEU A 198 18.72 3.96 10.42
CA LEU A 198 19.73 4.94 10.76
C LEU A 198 21.14 4.56 10.26
N SER A 199 21.40 3.29 10.01
CA SER A 199 22.70 2.78 9.56
C SER A 199 22.88 2.77 8.05
N CYS A 200 21.77 2.67 7.27
CA CYS A 200 21.84 2.61 5.83
C CYS A 200 21.94 4.01 5.19
N ASN A 201 22.89 4.18 4.26
CA ASN A 201 23.05 5.43 3.51
C ASN A 201 22.03 5.59 2.38
N LYS A 202 21.53 4.49 1.84
CA LYS A 202 20.55 4.48 0.74
C LYS A 202 19.23 3.91 1.25
N VAL A 203 18.17 4.68 1.12
CA VAL A 203 16.81 4.30 1.56
C VAL A 203 15.84 4.51 0.40
N ALA A 204 14.99 3.54 0.14
CA ALA A 204 13.82 3.67 -0.72
C ALA A 204 12.56 3.46 0.12
N VAL A 205 11.52 4.24 -0.16
CA VAL A 205 10.24 4.16 0.56
C VAL A 205 9.13 3.85 -0.43
N LEU A 206 8.39 2.78 -0.15
CA LEU A 206 7.21 2.35 -0.88
C LEU A 206 6.02 2.41 0.09
N ASP A 207 5.24 3.48 0.03
CA ASP A 207 4.17 3.74 0.98
C ASP A 207 2.89 4.16 0.27
N PRO A 208 1.73 3.57 0.60
CA PRO A 208 0.44 4.12 0.18
C PRO A 208 0.16 5.44 0.89
N PRO A 209 -0.79 6.23 0.43
CA PRO A 209 -0.75 7.68 0.52
C PRO A 209 -1.29 8.25 1.84
N ARG A 210 -0.44 8.53 2.80
CA ARG A 210 -0.76 9.53 3.83
C ARG A 210 0.48 10.38 4.12
N ARG A 211 0.51 11.63 3.71
CA ARG A 211 1.52 12.57 4.19
C ARG A 211 1.38 12.68 5.70
N ALA A 212 2.33 12.11 6.40
CA ALA A 212 2.47 12.31 7.83
C ALA A 212 3.19 13.64 8.12
N ALA A 213 3.04 14.16 9.32
CA ALA A 213 3.78 15.34 9.77
C ALA A 213 5.29 15.06 9.82
N THR A 214 5.67 13.80 10.08
CA THR A 214 7.04 13.29 10.03
C THR A 214 7.14 12.25 8.90
N TYR A 215 8.20 12.31 8.08
CA TYR A 215 8.43 11.37 6.99
C TYR A 215 9.94 11.17 6.76
N ILE A 216 10.32 10.07 6.11
CA ILE A 216 11.70 9.78 5.74
C ILE A 216 12.11 10.72 4.60
N ALA A 217 12.75 11.84 4.94
CA ALA A 217 13.01 12.95 4.01
C ALA A 217 14.14 12.65 3.01
N ASN A 218 15.17 11.87 3.41
CA ASN A 218 16.39 11.64 2.64
C ASN A 218 16.36 10.32 1.85
N ALA A 219 15.17 9.82 1.49
CA ALA A 219 15.06 8.63 0.67
C ALA A 219 15.57 8.90 -0.76
N ALA A 220 16.42 8.02 -1.28
CA ALA A 220 16.88 8.05 -2.66
C ALA A 220 15.73 7.78 -3.66
N LEU A 221 14.73 7.03 -3.23
CA LEU A 221 13.48 6.81 -3.94
C LEU A 221 12.33 6.93 -2.95
N ASN A 222 11.34 7.75 -3.30
CA ASN A 222 10.12 7.87 -2.51
C ASN A 222 8.92 7.65 -3.43
N PHE A 223 8.35 6.46 -3.39
CA PHE A 223 7.15 6.13 -4.12
C PHE A 223 5.94 6.31 -3.23
N HIS A 224 5.15 7.29 -3.60
CA HIS A 224 3.93 7.65 -2.93
C HIS A 224 2.80 7.69 -3.95
N GLU A 225 1.91 6.71 -3.90
CA GLU A 225 0.77 6.63 -4.81
C GLU A 225 -0.52 6.88 -4.02
N PRO A 226 -1.10 8.09 -4.12
CA PRO A 226 -2.28 8.48 -3.32
C PRO A 226 -3.53 7.66 -3.60
N TYR A 227 -3.45 6.66 -4.45
CA TYR A 227 -4.57 5.92 -4.96
C TYR A 227 -4.47 4.41 -4.78
N ALA A 228 -3.32 3.94 -4.29
CA ALA A 228 -3.19 2.57 -3.84
C ALA A 228 -3.82 2.43 -2.46
N SER A 229 -4.60 1.38 -2.27
CA SER A 229 -5.15 1.03 -0.96
C SER A 229 -4.19 0.16 -0.16
N SER A 230 -3.15 -0.33 -0.83
CA SER A 230 -2.18 -1.26 -0.28
C SER A 230 -0.80 -1.10 -0.92
N ALA A 231 0.25 -1.51 -0.21
CA ALA A 231 1.63 -1.47 -0.68
C ALA A 231 2.04 -2.72 -1.47
N SER A 232 1.20 -3.76 -1.44
CA SER A 232 1.42 -5.05 -2.13
C SER A 232 1.08 -5.06 -3.60
#